data_fcc9adb19ef0357205ddd51ecfa5c62b
#
_entry.id   fcc9adb19ef0357205ddd51ecfa5c62b
#
_cell.length_a   1.000
_cell.length_b   1.000
_cell.length_c   1.000
_cell.angle_alpha   90.00
_cell.angle_beta   90.00
_cell.angle_gamma   90.00
#
_symmetry.space_group_name_H-M   'P 1'
#
loop_
_entity.id
_entity.type
_entity.pdbx_description
1 polymer ?
#
loop_
_entity_poly.entity_id
_entity_poly.type
_entity_poly.pdbx_seq_one_letter_code
_entity_poly.pdbx_strand_id
1 'polypeptide(L)'
;MDETQAGKYLTFKLADEGYGIPLLKVREIIGMLPITGLPRTPAFVKGVINLRGKVIPVTDLRLRFGMPEIGYGDRTCIIVVEVQDDKSVKCWEGKQCGKQDCPAYENPDHRCWMISGTFCRNEIQGSYHEKVEACRKCDVYQSALVNKTVCTIGIVVDEVSEVMNIPGENIQPPPAFGAKVSTAFIRGMAKMGENVKILLDIDRVLTAGEMDALRKAA
;
A
#
# COMPACT_ATOMS: atom_id res chain seq x y z
N MET A 1 2.95 -18.02 14.31
CA MET A 1 1.71 -17.36 13.84
C MET A 1 1.75 -15.96 14.40
N ASP A 2 1.69 -14.97 13.55
CA ASP A 2 1.96 -13.58 13.96
C ASP A 2 0.67 -12.99 14.55
N GLU A 3 0.56 -12.93 15.90
CA GLU A 3 -0.58 -12.33 16.62
C GLU A 3 -0.79 -10.85 16.26
N THR A 4 0.16 -10.24 15.56
CA THR A 4 0.16 -8.82 15.18
C THR A 4 -0.86 -8.47 14.08
N GLN A 5 -1.48 -9.46 13.44
CA GLN A 5 -2.46 -9.22 12.36
C GLN A 5 -3.91 -9.27 12.84
N ALA A 6 -4.19 -9.83 14.03
CA ALA A 6 -5.52 -9.81 14.61
C ALA A 6 -6.01 -8.38 14.87
N GLY A 7 -7.29 -8.11 14.63
CA GLY A 7 -7.84 -6.79 14.93
C GLY A 7 -9.11 -6.44 14.16
N LYS A 8 -9.51 -5.17 14.29
CA LYS A 8 -10.67 -4.64 13.58
C LYS A 8 -10.27 -4.14 12.19
N TYR A 9 -11.03 -4.57 11.21
CA TYR A 9 -10.85 -4.21 9.80
C TYR A 9 -12.12 -3.56 9.27
N LEU A 10 -11.98 -2.46 8.55
CA LEU A 10 -13.03 -1.95 7.68
C LEU A 10 -13.01 -2.77 6.40
N THR A 11 -14.15 -3.38 6.07
CA THR A 11 -14.28 -4.18 4.86
C THR A 11 -15.04 -3.42 3.79
N PHE A 12 -14.66 -3.65 2.54
CA PHE A 12 -15.23 -3.01 1.36
C PHE A 12 -15.12 -3.93 0.15
N LYS A 13 -15.78 -3.57 -0.94
CA LYS A 13 -15.76 -4.31 -2.20
C LYS A 13 -15.05 -3.53 -3.29
N LEU A 14 -14.35 -4.27 -4.14
CA LEU A 14 -13.92 -3.86 -5.47
C LEU A 14 -14.37 -4.98 -6.43
N ALA A 15 -15.24 -4.66 -7.37
CA ALA A 15 -15.99 -5.64 -8.15
C ALA A 15 -16.74 -6.63 -7.21
N ASP A 16 -16.55 -7.93 -7.42
CA ASP A 16 -17.19 -8.98 -6.63
C ASP A 16 -16.35 -9.44 -5.44
N GLU A 17 -15.14 -8.88 -5.28
CA GLU A 17 -14.19 -9.33 -4.28
C GLU A 17 -14.22 -8.48 -3.00
N GLY A 18 -14.06 -9.14 -1.86
CA GLY A 18 -14.03 -8.49 -0.55
C GLY A 18 -12.60 -8.16 -0.12
N TYR A 19 -12.42 -6.91 0.29
CA TYR A 19 -11.15 -6.38 0.82
C TYR A 19 -11.31 -5.89 2.24
N GLY A 20 -10.20 -5.74 2.95
CA GLY A 20 -10.18 -5.16 4.29
C GLY A 20 -8.91 -4.36 4.55
N ILE A 21 -9.07 -3.25 5.28
CA ILE A 21 -7.95 -2.46 5.79
C ILE A 21 -8.06 -2.32 7.31
N PRO A 22 -6.94 -2.24 8.06
CA PRO A 22 -6.99 -2.05 9.50
C PRO A 22 -7.79 -0.79 9.86
N LEU A 23 -8.77 -0.92 10.75
CA LEU A 23 -9.64 0.20 11.14
C LEU A 23 -8.85 1.39 11.70
N LEU A 24 -7.72 1.13 12.36
CA LEU A 24 -6.84 2.19 12.90
C LEU A 24 -6.22 3.10 11.83
N LYS A 25 -6.23 2.67 10.58
CA LYS A 25 -5.76 3.47 9.44
C LYS A 25 -6.85 4.36 8.86
N VAL A 26 -8.13 4.09 9.18
CA VAL A 26 -9.28 4.81 8.66
C VAL A 26 -9.55 6.05 9.50
N ARG A 27 -9.64 7.21 8.84
CA ARG A 27 -10.02 8.47 9.47
C ARG A 27 -11.52 8.73 9.34
N GLU A 28 -12.03 8.65 8.12
CA GLU A 28 -13.45 8.84 7.82
C GLU A 28 -13.83 8.18 6.50
N ILE A 29 -15.12 7.99 6.31
CA ILE A 29 -15.71 7.49 5.07
C ILE A 29 -16.65 8.58 4.58
N ILE A 30 -16.50 8.99 3.33
CA ILE A 30 -17.30 10.06 2.72
C ILE A 30 -17.86 9.59 1.37
N GLY A 31 -18.99 10.14 0.99
CA GLY A 31 -19.48 10.01 -0.39
C GLY A 31 -18.52 10.61 -1.40
N MET A 32 -18.78 10.36 -2.68
CA MET A 32 -17.99 10.97 -3.75
C MET A 32 -18.08 12.49 -3.71
N LEU A 33 -16.93 13.15 -3.76
CA LEU A 33 -16.80 14.61 -3.86
C LEU A 33 -16.24 14.97 -5.26
N PRO A 34 -16.43 16.21 -5.74
CA PRO A 34 -15.79 16.69 -6.94
C PRO A 34 -14.27 16.53 -6.85
N ILE A 35 -13.69 15.82 -7.81
CA ILE A 35 -12.25 15.57 -7.88
C ILE A 35 -11.63 16.52 -8.90
N THR A 36 -10.62 17.27 -8.51
CA THR A 36 -9.80 18.07 -9.41
C THR A 36 -8.66 17.21 -9.93
N GLY A 37 -8.65 16.91 -11.23
CA GLY A 37 -7.61 16.09 -11.85
C GLY A 37 -6.24 16.75 -11.81
N LEU A 38 -5.19 15.94 -11.63
CA LEU A 38 -3.81 16.39 -11.64
C LEU A 38 -3.12 16.00 -12.96
N PRO A 39 -2.39 16.92 -13.59
CA PRO A 39 -1.67 16.60 -14.83
C PRO A 39 -0.48 15.66 -14.56
N ARG A 40 -0.19 14.78 -15.52
CA ARG A 40 0.98 13.89 -15.51
C ARG A 40 1.02 12.90 -14.33
N THR A 41 -0.15 12.50 -13.83
CA THR A 41 -0.27 11.45 -12.82
C THR A 41 -0.67 10.11 -13.46
N PRO A 42 -0.34 8.97 -12.84
CA PRO A 42 -0.85 7.67 -13.26
C PRO A 42 -2.39 7.63 -13.26
N ALA A 43 -3.01 6.81 -14.11
CA ALA A 43 -4.48 6.74 -14.27
C ALA A 43 -5.24 6.44 -12.96
N PHE A 44 -4.64 5.68 -12.04
CA PHE A 44 -5.23 5.37 -10.74
C PHE A 44 -5.23 6.56 -9.77
N VAL A 45 -4.41 7.59 -9.99
CA VAL A 45 -4.46 8.85 -9.24
C VAL A 45 -5.49 9.74 -9.91
N LYS A 46 -6.68 9.81 -9.33
CA LYS A 46 -7.81 10.56 -9.91
C LYS A 46 -7.64 12.08 -9.77
N GLY A 47 -6.86 12.52 -8.79
CA GLY A 47 -6.65 13.94 -8.53
C GLY A 47 -6.67 14.26 -7.05
N VAL A 48 -7.23 15.41 -6.70
CA VAL A 48 -7.37 15.90 -5.32
C VAL A 48 -8.80 16.32 -5.01
N ILE A 49 -9.18 16.20 -3.75
CA ILE A 49 -10.44 16.76 -3.21
C ILE A 49 -10.12 17.81 -2.14
N ASN A 50 -11.04 18.75 -1.96
CA ASN A 50 -11.01 19.64 -0.81
C ASN A 50 -11.91 19.06 0.29
N LEU A 51 -11.31 18.58 1.36
CA LEU A 51 -12.03 18.06 2.51
C LEU A 51 -11.82 18.99 3.69
N ARG A 52 -12.84 19.80 3.98
CA ARG A 52 -12.85 20.79 5.09
C ARG A 52 -11.64 21.74 5.06
N GLY A 53 -11.28 22.23 3.86
CA GLY A 53 -10.16 23.15 3.66
C GLY A 53 -8.79 22.48 3.52
N LYS A 54 -8.72 21.13 3.59
CA LYS A 54 -7.49 20.38 3.33
C LYS A 54 -7.55 19.73 1.95
N VAL A 55 -6.50 19.89 1.19
CA VAL A 55 -6.33 19.21 -0.10
C VAL A 55 -5.85 17.80 0.17
N ILE A 56 -6.62 16.80 -0.27
CA ILE A 56 -6.33 15.38 -0.07
C ILE A 56 -6.24 14.70 -1.43
N PRO A 57 -5.13 14.02 -1.76
CA PRO A 57 -5.01 13.25 -2.98
C PRO A 57 -5.93 12.02 -2.93
N VAL A 58 -6.50 11.68 -4.09
CA VAL A 58 -7.46 10.58 -4.24
C VAL A 58 -6.94 9.57 -5.25
N THR A 59 -6.93 8.31 -4.83
CA THR A 59 -6.50 7.16 -5.61
C THR A 59 -7.66 6.18 -5.80
N ASP A 60 -7.87 5.71 -7.02
CA ASP A 60 -8.85 4.66 -7.32
C ASP A 60 -8.18 3.28 -7.17
N LEU A 61 -8.67 2.47 -6.22
CA LEU A 61 -8.09 1.16 -5.96
C LEU A 61 -8.36 0.14 -7.08
N ARG A 62 -9.47 0.26 -7.80
CA ARG A 62 -9.74 -0.61 -8.96
C ARG A 62 -8.64 -0.45 -10.00
N LEU A 63 -8.39 0.79 -10.38
CA LEU A 63 -7.34 1.11 -11.36
C LEU A 63 -5.94 0.77 -10.83
N ARG A 64 -5.71 0.96 -9.53
CA ARG A 64 -4.44 0.60 -8.89
C ARG A 64 -4.16 -0.91 -8.97
N PHE A 65 -5.20 -1.73 -8.90
CA PHE A 65 -5.09 -3.19 -8.99
C PHE A 65 -5.26 -3.72 -10.42
N GLY A 66 -5.28 -2.82 -11.42
CA GLY A 66 -5.38 -3.19 -12.83
C GLY A 66 -6.78 -3.65 -13.27
N MET A 67 -7.81 -3.35 -12.47
CA MET A 67 -9.20 -3.61 -12.83
C MET A 67 -9.72 -2.58 -13.84
N PRO A 68 -10.74 -2.92 -14.64
CA PRO A 68 -11.37 -1.97 -15.55
C PRO A 68 -11.93 -0.74 -14.83
N GLU A 69 -11.82 0.43 -15.45
CA GLU A 69 -12.51 1.64 -15.00
C GLU A 69 -14.02 1.49 -15.18
N ILE A 70 -14.75 1.90 -14.15
CA ILE A 70 -16.22 1.97 -14.19
C ILE A 70 -16.68 3.34 -13.72
N GLY A 71 -17.89 3.72 -14.13
CA GLY A 71 -18.53 4.92 -13.58
C GLY A 71 -18.81 4.77 -12.09
N TYR A 72 -18.68 5.87 -11.35
CA TYR A 72 -19.02 5.89 -9.93
C TYR A 72 -20.53 5.83 -9.73
N GLY A 73 -20.97 4.88 -8.92
CA GLY A 73 -22.38 4.67 -8.57
C GLY A 73 -22.72 5.24 -7.19
N ASP A 74 -23.97 5.06 -6.77
CA ASP A 74 -24.51 5.59 -5.50
C ASP A 74 -23.81 5.02 -4.26
N ARG A 75 -23.23 3.83 -4.35
CA ARG A 75 -22.50 3.18 -3.25
C ARG A 75 -21.00 3.44 -3.28
N THR A 76 -20.49 4.02 -4.36
CA THR A 76 -19.09 4.39 -4.47
C THR A 76 -18.75 5.47 -3.46
N CYS A 77 -17.68 5.28 -2.72
CA CYS A 77 -17.27 6.21 -1.68
C CYS A 77 -15.76 6.35 -1.59
N ILE A 78 -15.32 7.35 -0.87
CA ILE A 78 -13.93 7.60 -0.57
C ILE A 78 -13.68 7.23 0.90
N ILE A 79 -12.78 6.31 1.14
CA ILE A 79 -12.25 6.03 2.48
C ILE A 79 -11.01 6.90 2.66
N VAL A 80 -11.06 7.81 3.61
CA VAL A 80 -9.91 8.65 3.96
C VAL A 80 -9.05 7.88 4.96
N VAL A 81 -7.81 7.62 4.57
CA VAL A 81 -6.86 6.82 5.35
C VAL A 81 -5.59 7.57 5.67
N GLU A 82 -4.95 7.20 6.76
CA GLU A 82 -3.58 7.57 7.07
C GLU A 82 -2.62 6.52 6.59
N VAL A 83 -1.72 6.91 5.71
CA VAL A 83 -0.61 6.07 5.24
C VAL A 83 0.70 6.58 5.81
N GLN A 84 1.52 5.64 6.26
CA GLN A 84 2.89 5.93 6.64
C GLN A 84 3.73 5.87 5.38
N ASP A 85 4.38 6.99 5.08
CA ASP A 85 5.36 7.02 4.03
C ASP A 85 6.75 6.93 4.66
N ASP A 86 7.41 5.83 4.36
CA ASP A 86 8.81 5.68 4.65
C ASP A 86 9.56 6.58 3.67
N LYS A 87 10.15 7.69 4.14
CA LYS A 87 10.96 8.55 3.26
C LYS A 87 11.93 7.67 2.50
N SER A 88 11.76 7.69 1.18
CA SER A 88 12.54 6.88 0.27
C SER A 88 14.03 7.17 0.41
N VAL A 89 14.76 6.22 0.93
CA VAL A 89 16.21 6.26 0.92
C VAL A 89 16.69 5.40 -0.23
N LYS A 90 17.17 6.03 -1.28
CA LYS A 90 17.77 5.33 -2.41
C LYS A 90 19.03 4.61 -1.93
N CYS A 91 18.95 3.30 -1.75
CA CYS A 91 20.03 2.53 -1.15
C CYS A 91 21.33 2.60 -1.98
N TRP A 92 21.23 2.70 -3.31
CA TRP A 92 22.39 2.82 -4.21
C TRP A 92 23.12 4.15 -4.07
N GLU A 93 22.41 5.25 -3.71
CA GLU A 93 23.02 6.53 -3.40
C GLU A 93 23.62 6.53 -1.99
N GLY A 94 22.82 6.13 -0.98
CA GLY A 94 23.25 6.13 0.42
C GLY A 94 24.37 5.14 0.75
N LYS A 95 24.46 4.01 0.04
CA LYS A 95 25.52 3.01 0.18
C LYS A 95 26.63 3.15 -0.85
N GLN A 96 26.51 4.08 -1.80
CA GLN A 96 27.40 4.19 -2.96
C GLN A 96 27.60 2.83 -3.67
N CYS A 97 26.50 2.08 -3.79
CA CYS A 97 26.49 0.73 -4.32
C CYS A 97 26.47 0.79 -5.86
N GLY A 98 27.56 0.42 -6.52
CA GLY A 98 27.68 0.41 -8.00
C GLY A 98 26.95 -0.74 -8.72
N LYS A 99 26.09 -1.51 -8.06
CA LYS A 99 25.42 -2.69 -8.63
C LYS A 99 24.16 -2.29 -9.40
N GLN A 100 24.31 -1.98 -10.67
CA GLN A 100 23.22 -1.58 -11.56
C GLN A 100 22.27 -2.73 -11.92
N ASP A 101 22.72 -3.97 -11.82
CA ASP A 101 21.93 -5.19 -12.02
C ASP A 101 21.08 -5.60 -10.80
N CYS A 102 21.19 -4.87 -9.70
CA CYS A 102 20.36 -5.08 -8.51
C CYS A 102 18.91 -4.69 -8.79
N PRO A 103 17.90 -5.54 -8.47
CA PRO A 103 16.49 -5.20 -8.67
C PRO A 103 16.02 -3.93 -7.95
N ALA A 104 16.75 -3.46 -6.95
CA ALA A 104 16.46 -2.20 -6.24
C ALA A 104 17.10 -0.98 -6.92
N TYR A 105 18.01 -1.17 -7.89
CA TYR A 105 18.66 -0.04 -8.56
C TYR A 105 17.65 0.70 -9.44
N GLU A 106 17.54 2.03 -9.24
CA GLU A 106 16.56 2.89 -9.92
C GLU A 106 15.10 2.40 -9.87
N ASN A 107 14.79 1.48 -8.96
CA ASN A 107 13.43 1.00 -8.77
C ASN A 107 12.56 2.12 -8.17
N PRO A 108 11.37 2.42 -8.75
CA PRO A 108 10.47 3.45 -8.23
C PRO A 108 9.97 3.17 -6.81
N ASP A 109 9.93 1.91 -6.38
CA ASP A 109 9.77 1.56 -4.98
C ASP A 109 11.15 1.53 -4.31
N HIS A 110 11.53 2.66 -3.72
CA HIS A 110 12.83 2.82 -3.07
C HIS A 110 12.99 1.97 -1.79
N ARG A 111 11.97 1.23 -1.41
CA ARG A 111 11.98 0.34 -0.23
C ARG A 111 12.65 -0.99 -0.58
N CYS A 112 13.98 -0.99 -0.72
CA CYS A 112 14.76 -2.16 -1.14
C CYS A 112 14.49 -3.41 -0.28
N TRP A 113 14.05 -3.25 0.96
CA TRP A 113 13.63 -4.36 1.83
C TRP A 113 12.36 -5.06 1.34
N MET A 114 11.57 -4.41 0.50
CA MET A 114 10.35 -4.98 -0.10
C MET A 114 10.63 -5.72 -1.42
N ILE A 115 11.78 -5.46 -2.05
CA ILE A 115 12.13 -5.98 -3.37
C ILE A 115 12.92 -7.27 -3.20
N SER A 116 12.40 -8.40 -3.68
CA SER A 116 13.11 -9.68 -3.66
C SER A 116 14.33 -9.67 -4.57
N GLY A 117 15.34 -10.49 -4.26
CA GLY A 117 16.52 -10.66 -5.10
C GLY A 117 17.54 -9.51 -5.04
N THR A 118 17.42 -8.58 -4.09
CA THR A 118 18.37 -7.48 -3.94
C THR A 118 19.77 -7.95 -3.56
N PHE A 119 20.81 -7.30 -4.08
CA PHE A 119 22.22 -7.71 -3.87
C PHE A 119 22.85 -7.01 -2.66
N CYS A 120 22.27 -7.21 -1.48
CA CYS A 120 22.77 -6.63 -0.26
C CYS A 120 23.96 -7.43 0.29
N ARG A 121 25.03 -6.74 0.76
CA ARG A 121 26.21 -7.37 1.37
C ARG A 121 26.90 -8.40 0.46
N ASN A 122 26.85 -8.20 -0.87
CA ASN A 122 27.38 -9.10 -1.89
C ASN A 122 26.66 -10.46 -1.99
N GLU A 123 25.49 -10.60 -1.39
CA GLU A 123 24.66 -11.80 -1.46
C GLU A 123 23.28 -11.45 -2.03
N ILE A 124 22.71 -12.38 -2.79
CA ILE A 124 21.33 -12.27 -3.27
C ILE A 124 20.40 -12.52 -2.10
N GLN A 125 19.59 -11.52 -1.78
CA GLN A 125 18.62 -11.59 -0.70
C GLN A 125 17.28 -12.10 -1.23
N GLY A 126 16.64 -12.99 -0.46
CA GLY A 126 15.34 -13.54 -0.78
C GLY A 126 14.16 -12.57 -0.63
N SER A 127 13.02 -13.12 -0.30
CA SER A 127 11.79 -12.37 -0.01
C SER A 127 11.92 -11.46 1.21
N TYR A 128 10.92 -10.58 1.43
CA TYR A 128 10.90 -9.71 2.62
C TYR A 128 11.09 -10.48 3.93
N HIS A 129 10.39 -11.60 4.10
CA HIS A 129 10.47 -12.39 5.34
C HIS A 129 11.85 -12.99 5.58
N GLU A 130 12.55 -13.38 4.52
CA GLU A 130 13.89 -13.98 4.62
C GLU A 130 14.97 -12.96 4.96
N LYS A 131 14.82 -11.73 4.45
CA LYS A 131 15.86 -10.71 4.61
C LYS A 131 15.58 -9.67 5.70
N VAL A 132 14.37 -9.64 6.30
CA VAL A 132 13.99 -8.60 7.26
C VAL A 132 14.93 -8.50 8.46
N GLU A 133 15.43 -9.62 8.96
CA GLU A 133 16.38 -9.65 10.06
C GLU A 133 17.71 -8.97 9.70
N ALA A 134 18.19 -9.19 8.47
CA ALA A 134 19.37 -8.51 7.95
C ALA A 134 19.12 -7.02 7.70
N CYS A 135 17.89 -6.67 7.24
CA CYS A 135 17.47 -5.29 7.03
C CYS A 135 17.38 -4.51 8.35
N ARG A 136 16.95 -5.13 9.45
CA ARG A 136 16.91 -4.47 10.78
C ARG A 136 18.26 -3.90 11.23
N LYS A 137 19.36 -4.46 10.74
CA LYS A 137 20.74 -4.00 11.01
C LYS A 137 21.29 -3.08 9.90
N CYS A 138 20.47 -2.70 8.94
CA CYS A 138 20.87 -1.87 7.81
C CYS A 138 20.52 -0.40 8.08
N ASP A 139 21.49 0.49 7.94
CA ASP A 139 21.36 1.93 8.13
C ASP A 139 20.32 2.55 7.17
N VAL A 140 20.21 2.06 5.93
CA VAL A 140 19.16 2.49 4.99
C VAL A 140 17.77 2.17 5.56
N TYR A 141 17.58 0.96 6.07
CA TYR A 141 16.32 0.55 6.68
C TYR A 141 16.04 1.34 7.97
N GLN A 142 17.04 1.49 8.83
CA GLN A 142 16.92 2.27 10.06
C GLN A 142 16.59 3.74 9.79
N SER A 143 17.22 4.34 8.80
CA SER A 143 16.94 5.73 8.40
C SER A 143 15.50 5.89 7.90
N ALA A 144 14.97 4.90 7.18
CA ALA A 144 13.58 4.90 6.73
C ALA A 144 12.59 4.79 7.91
N LEU A 145 12.90 3.98 8.92
CA LEU A 145 12.07 3.84 10.12
C LEU A 145 11.98 5.13 10.96
N VAL A 146 13.07 5.88 11.03
CA VAL A 146 13.13 7.14 11.82
C VAL A 146 12.44 8.30 11.08
N ASN A 147 12.48 8.31 9.76
CA ASN A 147 11.98 9.40 8.93
C ASN A 147 10.55 9.17 8.40
N LYS A 148 9.72 8.41 9.11
CA LYS A 148 8.32 8.19 8.73
C LYS A 148 7.53 9.49 8.75
N THR A 149 6.86 9.78 7.65
CA THR A 149 5.85 10.84 7.59
C THR A 149 4.47 10.22 7.40
N VAL A 150 3.49 10.79 8.08
CA VAL A 150 2.09 10.38 7.92
C VAL A 150 1.44 11.28 6.87
N CYS A 151 0.85 10.67 5.87
CA CYS A 151 0.07 11.35 4.84
C CYS A 151 -1.38 10.89 4.90
N THR A 152 -2.30 11.81 4.63
CA THR A 152 -3.72 11.49 4.47
C THR A 152 -4.02 11.36 2.99
N ILE A 153 -4.62 10.26 2.58
CA ILE A 153 -5.07 10.02 1.20
C ILE A 153 -6.52 9.54 1.20
N GLY A 154 -7.24 9.81 0.12
CA GLY A 154 -8.53 9.20 -0.17
C GLY A 154 -8.35 7.98 -1.09
N ILE A 155 -8.99 6.88 -0.76
CA ILE A 155 -9.07 5.71 -1.64
C ILE A 155 -10.51 5.52 -2.08
N VAL A 156 -10.74 5.46 -3.39
CA VAL A 156 -12.06 5.17 -3.97
C VAL A 156 -12.28 3.68 -3.96
N VAL A 157 -13.45 3.28 -3.45
CA VAL A 157 -13.92 1.89 -3.42
C VAL A 157 -15.35 1.81 -3.92
N ASP A 158 -15.78 0.64 -4.41
CA ASP A 158 -17.10 0.47 -4.99
C ASP A 158 -18.21 0.53 -3.93
N GLU A 159 -17.95 -0.07 -2.76
CA GLU A 159 -18.90 -0.12 -1.66
C GLU A 159 -18.17 -0.43 -0.35
N VAL A 160 -18.48 0.31 0.71
CA VAL A 160 -18.07 -0.07 2.06
C VAL A 160 -19.08 -1.07 2.62
N SER A 161 -18.58 -2.14 3.24
CA SER A 161 -19.44 -3.18 3.81
C SER A 161 -19.64 -2.99 5.32
N GLU A 162 -18.70 -3.44 6.12
CA GLU A 162 -18.84 -3.44 7.60
C GLU A 162 -17.47 -3.40 8.29
N VAL A 163 -17.49 -3.16 9.58
CA VAL A 163 -16.30 -3.34 10.44
C VAL A 163 -16.34 -4.74 11.06
N MET A 164 -15.31 -5.53 10.81
CA MET A 164 -15.18 -6.89 11.32
C MET A 164 -14.00 -7.02 12.27
N ASN A 165 -14.18 -7.80 13.35
CA ASN A 165 -13.07 -8.25 14.17
C ASN A 165 -12.55 -9.58 13.61
N ILE A 166 -11.31 -9.62 13.12
CA ILE A 166 -10.72 -10.79 12.49
C ILE A 166 -9.65 -11.36 13.42
N PRO A 167 -9.87 -12.57 13.97
CA PRO A 167 -8.88 -13.28 14.77
C PRO A 167 -7.66 -13.67 13.94
N GLY A 168 -6.47 -13.68 14.55
CA GLY A 168 -5.23 -14.01 13.86
C GLY A 168 -5.20 -15.42 13.25
N GLU A 169 -5.89 -16.36 13.86
CA GLU A 169 -6.05 -17.74 13.37
C GLU A 169 -6.80 -17.82 12.02
N ASN A 170 -7.63 -16.83 11.73
CA ASN A 170 -8.36 -16.75 10.46
C ASN A 170 -7.57 -16.02 9.36
N ILE A 171 -6.39 -15.50 9.67
CA ILE A 171 -5.55 -14.78 8.71
C ILE A 171 -4.41 -15.69 8.25
N GLN A 172 -4.37 -15.95 6.96
CA GLN A 172 -3.32 -16.74 6.32
C GLN A 172 -2.42 -15.82 5.49
N PRO A 173 -1.14 -16.15 5.34
CA PRO A 173 -0.26 -15.40 4.45
C PRO A 173 -0.77 -15.49 3.00
N PRO A 174 -0.50 -14.49 2.15
CA PRO A 174 -0.88 -14.54 0.75
C PRO A 174 -0.19 -15.73 0.07
N PRO A 175 -0.88 -16.44 -0.83
CA PRO A 175 -0.28 -17.53 -1.57
C PRO A 175 0.83 -17.01 -2.48
N ALA A 176 1.78 -17.87 -2.80
CA ALA A 176 2.88 -17.54 -3.71
C ALA A 176 2.38 -17.51 -5.16
N PHE A 177 2.08 -16.34 -5.68
CA PHE A 177 1.61 -16.15 -7.07
C PHE A 177 2.74 -16.13 -8.13
N GLY A 178 3.95 -16.55 -7.77
CA GLY A 178 5.12 -16.46 -8.65
C GLY A 178 5.74 -15.06 -8.71
N ALA A 179 6.90 -14.93 -9.36
CA ALA A 179 7.72 -13.72 -9.35
C ALA A 179 7.13 -12.51 -10.10
N LYS A 180 6.05 -12.69 -10.87
CA LYS A 180 5.48 -11.62 -11.71
C LYS A 180 4.35 -10.82 -11.06
N VAL A 181 3.77 -11.30 -9.95
CA VAL A 181 2.66 -10.62 -9.27
C VAL A 181 3.17 -9.97 -7.99
N SER A 182 3.13 -8.66 -7.92
CA SER A 182 3.47 -7.95 -6.69
C SER A 182 2.34 -8.13 -5.67
N THR A 183 2.57 -8.94 -4.66
CA THR A 183 1.67 -9.13 -3.51
C THR A 183 2.11 -8.31 -2.30
N ALA A 184 3.05 -7.38 -2.50
CA ALA A 184 3.65 -6.61 -1.41
C ALA A 184 2.64 -5.79 -0.59
N PHE A 185 1.53 -5.39 -1.21
CA PHE A 185 0.44 -4.67 -0.56
C PHE A 185 -0.61 -5.59 0.10
N ILE A 186 -0.50 -6.92 -0.06
CA ILE A 186 -1.39 -7.88 0.60
C ILE A 186 -0.78 -8.24 1.96
N ARG A 187 -1.48 -7.87 3.02
CA ARG A 187 -1.10 -8.21 4.39
C ARG A 187 -1.40 -9.66 4.73
N GLY A 188 -2.50 -10.19 4.20
CA GLY A 188 -2.95 -11.56 4.41
C GLY A 188 -4.30 -11.82 3.76
N MET A 189 -4.77 -13.04 3.89
CA MET A 189 -6.06 -13.52 3.40
C MET A 189 -6.89 -13.95 4.61
N ALA A 190 -8.00 -13.26 4.88
CA ALA A 190 -8.89 -13.58 5.98
C ALA A 190 -9.97 -14.57 5.53
N LYS A 191 -9.98 -15.74 6.14
CA LYS A 191 -10.99 -16.78 5.87
C LYS A 191 -12.22 -16.55 6.76
N MET A 192 -13.37 -16.28 6.13
CA MET A 192 -14.63 -15.97 6.79
C MET A 192 -15.72 -16.94 6.29
N GLY A 193 -15.80 -18.12 6.95
CA GLY A 193 -16.65 -19.21 6.47
C GLY A 193 -16.17 -19.73 5.11
N GLU A 194 -17.02 -19.67 4.10
CA GLU A 194 -16.69 -20.06 2.73
C GLU A 194 -16.05 -18.91 1.91
N ASN A 195 -16.10 -17.69 2.42
CA ASN A 195 -15.57 -16.51 1.73
C ASN A 195 -14.15 -16.17 2.22
N VAL A 196 -13.37 -15.56 1.32
CA VAL A 196 -12.04 -15.05 1.62
C VAL A 196 -12.04 -13.55 1.39
N LYS A 197 -11.50 -12.78 2.34
CA LYS A 197 -11.28 -11.33 2.18
C LYS A 197 -9.78 -11.05 2.08
N ILE A 198 -9.40 -10.18 1.15
CA ILE A 198 -8.01 -9.78 0.95
C ILE A 198 -7.70 -8.62 1.90
N LEU A 199 -6.82 -8.85 2.87
CA LEU A 199 -6.39 -7.82 3.80
C LEU A 199 -5.23 -7.03 3.19
N LEU A 200 -5.41 -5.72 3.09
CA LEU A 200 -4.42 -4.82 2.49
C LEU A 200 -3.54 -4.16 3.55
N ASP A 201 -2.28 -4.01 3.20
CA ASP A 201 -1.37 -3.09 3.87
C ASP A 201 -1.45 -1.75 3.13
N ILE A 202 -2.26 -0.83 3.66
CA ILE A 202 -2.52 0.45 2.99
C ILE A 202 -1.25 1.31 2.85
N ASP A 203 -0.26 1.12 3.71
CA ASP A 203 1.03 1.82 3.63
C ASP A 203 1.85 1.38 2.41
N ARG A 204 1.46 0.26 1.78
CA ARG A 204 2.15 -0.36 0.63
C ARG A 204 1.36 -0.34 -0.67
N VAL A 205 0.14 0.17 -0.63
CA VAL A 205 -0.71 0.25 -1.83
C VAL A 205 -0.09 1.20 -2.85
N LEU A 206 0.55 2.28 -2.40
CA LEU A 206 1.31 3.19 -3.26
C LEU A 206 2.81 2.99 -3.06
N THR A 207 3.57 3.11 -4.14
CA THR A 207 5.04 3.14 -4.09
C THR A 207 5.55 4.45 -3.52
N ALA A 208 6.78 4.47 -3.04
CA ALA A 208 7.41 5.71 -2.54
C ALA A 208 7.47 6.82 -3.61
N GLY A 209 7.74 6.46 -4.87
CA GLY A 209 7.75 7.42 -5.98
C GLY A 209 6.37 8.00 -6.28
N GLU A 210 5.30 7.20 -6.18
CA GLU A 210 3.91 7.64 -6.32
C GLU A 210 3.51 8.57 -5.18
N MET A 211 3.91 8.26 -3.94
CA MET A 211 3.70 9.12 -2.78
C MET A 211 4.41 10.48 -2.91
N ASP A 212 5.65 10.48 -3.38
CA ASP A 212 6.39 11.73 -3.67
C ASP A 212 5.71 12.57 -4.75
N ALA A 213 5.19 11.93 -5.80
CA ALA A 213 4.44 12.62 -6.85
C ALA A 213 3.16 13.27 -6.30
N LEU A 214 2.42 12.56 -5.44
CA LEU A 214 1.20 13.07 -4.80
C LEU A 214 1.49 14.26 -3.87
N ARG A 215 2.59 14.22 -3.11
CA ARG A 215 2.97 15.33 -2.23
C ARG A 215 3.36 16.60 -2.99
N LYS A 216 4.02 16.47 -4.13
CA LYS A 216 4.40 17.61 -4.96
C LYS A 216 3.20 18.25 -5.65
N ALA A 217 2.10 17.53 -5.74
CA ALA A 217 0.89 17.94 -6.43
C ALA A 217 -0.21 18.47 -5.47
N ALA A 218 -0.10 18.24 -4.16
CA ALA A 218 -0.98 18.71 -3.09
C ALA A 218 -0.39 19.94 -2.39
#